data_0a452ab1bb3605762277131420f31919
#
_entry.id   0a452ab1bb3605762277131420f31919
#
_cell.length_a   1.000
_cell.length_b   1.000
_cell.length_c   1.000
_cell.angle_alpha   90.00
_cell.angle_beta   90.00
_cell.angle_gamma   90.00
#
_symmetry.space_group_name_H-M   'P 1'
#
loop_
_entity.id
_entity.type
_entity.pdbx_description
1 polymer ?
#
loop_
_entity_poly.entity_id
_entity_poly.type
_entity_poly.pdbx_seq_one_letter_code
_entity_poly.pdbx_strand_id
1 'polypeptide(L)'
;LQNKFSEIFEKDVIVFPTASGTAANALALSTMTPSFGNIYCHKLSHINTDECGAPEFYTGGGKLVTLNGINGKITAEELDKAIMGKGIVHHTQPSSVSITQVCETGEVYQLDEIKNISEVSHKHNLNIHMDGARFANALVSLNATPAEMTWKSGIDVLSFGATKNGCLAAEAIIFFNKDLVGNIAFLMKRAGHLLSKMSFVSAQLNAYISNDIWLKNARHANEMGKKISEGLKQHSEIHLTYPTEANEVFVKFPKQMVEYLNSKGYQMNEEELNGKSVRLVAAWNTSQNDVDELLETIKKFN
;
A
#
# COMPACT_ATOMS: atom_id res chain seq x y z
N LEU A 1 -11.96 -16.34 -11.02
CA LEU A 1 -11.07 -15.40 -10.35
C LEU A 1 -10.44 -16.04 -9.09
N GLN A 2 -11.24 -16.57 -8.14
CA GLN A 2 -10.73 -17.15 -6.90
C GLN A 2 -9.67 -18.24 -7.12
N ASN A 3 -9.91 -19.20 -8.02
CA ASN A 3 -8.94 -20.27 -8.31
C ASN A 3 -7.58 -19.73 -8.77
N LYS A 4 -7.59 -18.70 -9.64
CA LYS A 4 -6.34 -18.06 -10.10
C LYS A 4 -5.59 -17.38 -8.96
N PHE A 5 -6.28 -16.68 -8.06
CA PHE A 5 -5.62 -16.14 -6.87
C PHE A 5 -5.10 -17.24 -5.96
N SER A 6 -5.85 -18.34 -5.78
CA SER A 6 -5.37 -19.48 -5.01
C SER A 6 -4.10 -20.11 -5.61
N GLU A 7 -3.99 -20.17 -6.94
CA GLU A 7 -2.76 -20.61 -7.63
C GLU A 7 -1.60 -19.63 -7.39
N ILE A 8 -1.84 -18.32 -7.56
CA ILE A 8 -0.82 -17.27 -7.38
C ILE A 8 -0.28 -17.24 -5.94
N PHE A 9 -1.16 -17.39 -4.95
CA PHE A 9 -0.77 -17.38 -3.54
C PHE A 9 -0.39 -18.74 -2.98
N GLU A 10 -0.41 -19.81 -3.78
CA GLU A 10 -0.09 -21.19 -3.34
C GLU A 10 -0.94 -21.62 -2.12
N LYS A 11 -2.16 -21.12 -2.01
CA LYS A 11 -3.07 -21.35 -0.88
C LYS A 11 -4.51 -21.14 -1.33
N ASP A 12 -5.41 -21.96 -0.82
CA ASP A 12 -6.83 -21.75 -1.02
C ASP A 12 -7.29 -20.48 -0.26
N VAL A 13 -7.58 -19.42 -1.01
CA VAL A 13 -7.96 -18.08 -0.52
C VAL A 13 -9.42 -17.77 -0.80
N ILE A 14 -9.99 -16.79 -0.09
CA ILE A 14 -11.30 -16.23 -0.39
C ILE A 14 -11.10 -14.80 -0.89
N VAL A 15 -11.74 -14.46 -2.01
CA VAL A 15 -11.52 -13.21 -2.74
C VAL A 15 -12.82 -12.44 -2.91
N PHE A 16 -12.80 -11.16 -2.51
CA PHE A 16 -13.89 -10.21 -2.70
C PHE A 16 -13.42 -9.03 -3.55
N PRO A 17 -13.83 -8.91 -4.82
CA PRO A 17 -13.50 -7.77 -5.65
C PRO A 17 -14.15 -6.49 -5.10
N THR A 18 -13.43 -5.36 -5.18
CA THR A 18 -13.91 -4.02 -4.85
C THR A 18 -13.50 -3.03 -5.93
N ALA A 19 -14.10 -1.84 -5.94
CA ALA A 19 -13.80 -0.80 -6.94
C ALA A 19 -12.79 0.24 -6.45
N SER A 20 -12.40 0.23 -5.17
CA SER A 20 -11.42 1.18 -4.62
C SER A 20 -10.60 0.57 -3.49
N GLY A 21 -9.36 1.07 -3.32
CA GLY A 21 -8.45 0.65 -2.24
C GLY A 21 -9.00 1.01 -0.86
N THR A 22 -9.56 2.21 -0.69
CA THR A 22 -10.21 2.63 0.57
C THR A 22 -11.30 1.65 1.00
N ALA A 23 -12.14 1.20 0.06
CA ALA A 23 -13.15 0.19 0.38
C ALA A 23 -12.52 -1.15 0.76
N ALA A 24 -11.47 -1.57 0.06
CA ALA A 24 -10.75 -2.80 0.40
C ALA A 24 -10.18 -2.74 1.81
N ASN A 25 -9.47 -1.65 2.16
CA ASN A 25 -8.89 -1.45 3.48
C ASN A 25 -9.94 -1.39 4.59
N ALA A 26 -10.93 -0.51 4.45
CA ALA A 26 -11.95 -0.31 5.47
C ALA A 26 -12.79 -1.57 5.73
N LEU A 27 -13.18 -2.28 4.67
CA LEU A 27 -13.95 -3.51 4.78
C LEU A 27 -13.11 -4.67 5.33
N ALA A 28 -11.84 -4.81 4.91
CA ALA A 28 -10.93 -5.80 5.48
C ALA A 28 -10.75 -5.58 6.98
N LEU A 29 -10.43 -4.36 7.39
CA LEU A 29 -10.24 -3.99 8.80
C LEU A 29 -11.51 -4.20 9.63
N SER A 30 -12.69 -3.97 9.05
CA SER A 30 -13.98 -4.19 9.75
C SER A 30 -14.28 -5.66 10.07
N THR A 31 -13.63 -6.61 9.40
CA THR A 31 -13.76 -8.04 9.73
C THR A 31 -12.84 -8.48 10.88
N MET A 32 -11.81 -7.69 11.17
CA MET A 32 -10.77 -8.02 12.14
C MET A 32 -10.84 -7.18 13.43
N THR A 33 -11.64 -6.10 13.42
CA THR A 33 -11.63 -5.10 14.47
C THR A 33 -13.05 -4.83 14.96
N PRO A 34 -13.39 -5.15 16.22
CA PRO A 34 -14.67 -4.78 16.80
C PRO A 34 -14.74 -3.26 17.03
N SER A 35 -15.93 -2.72 17.27
CA SER A 35 -16.17 -1.28 17.45
C SER A 35 -15.41 -0.62 18.62
N PHE A 36 -14.93 -1.42 19.55
CA PHE A 36 -14.08 -0.99 20.68
C PHE A 36 -12.62 -1.43 20.52
N GLY A 37 -12.23 -1.85 19.30
CA GLY A 37 -10.90 -2.36 19.00
C GLY A 37 -9.90 -1.29 18.59
N ASN A 38 -8.60 -1.64 18.67
CA ASN A 38 -7.50 -0.85 18.14
C ASN A 38 -6.98 -1.46 16.85
N ILE A 39 -6.63 -0.58 15.90
CA ILE A 39 -5.86 -0.88 14.69
C ILE A 39 -4.53 -0.17 14.82
N TYR A 40 -3.43 -0.91 14.95
CA TYR A 40 -2.09 -0.34 14.98
C TYR A 40 -1.58 -0.15 13.56
N CYS A 41 -1.08 1.05 13.25
CA CYS A 41 -0.54 1.38 11.93
C CYS A 41 0.55 2.46 12.02
N HIS A 42 1.31 2.67 10.96
CA HIS A 42 2.23 3.81 10.91
C HIS A 42 1.44 5.13 10.80
N LYS A 43 1.96 6.22 11.39
CA LYS A 43 1.29 7.54 11.38
C LYS A 43 1.04 8.11 9.99
N LEU A 44 1.87 7.72 8.99
CA LEU A 44 1.71 8.13 7.59
C LEU A 44 0.85 7.16 6.79
N SER A 45 0.40 6.03 7.36
CA SER A 45 -0.38 5.05 6.61
C SER A 45 -1.64 5.69 5.99
N HIS A 46 -1.95 5.30 4.76
CA HIS A 46 -3.09 5.81 3.98
C HIS A 46 -4.41 5.73 4.75
N ILE A 47 -4.61 4.65 5.51
CA ILE A 47 -5.79 4.47 6.36
C ILE A 47 -5.92 5.54 7.45
N ASN A 48 -4.82 6.17 7.86
CA ASN A 48 -4.80 7.24 8.87
C ASN A 48 -4.92 8.63 8.26
N THR A 49 -4.33 8.86 7.08
CA THR A 49 -4.17 10.21 6.51
C THR A 49 -5.14 10.52 5.38
N ASP A 50 -5.51 9.53 4.54
CA ASP A 50 -6.12 9.77 3.24
C ASP A 50 -7.41 8.98 2.98
N GLU A 51 -8.05 8.41 4.02
CA GLU A 51 -9.31 7.66 3.88
C GLU A 51 -10.49 8.29 4.61
N CYS A 52 -10.34 9.54 5.07
CA CYS A 52 -11.44 10.34 5.64
C CYS A 52 -12.23 9.61 6.76
N GLY A 53 -11.53 8.82 7.60
CA GLY A 53 -12.17 8.06 8.69
C GLY A 53 -12.95 6.82 8.23
N ALA A 54 -12.72 6.32 7.02
CA ALA A 54 -13.42 5.13 6.53
C ALA A 54 -13.15 3.87 7.39
N PRO A 55 -11.93 3.58 7.86
CA PRO A 55 -11.70 2.46 8.76
C PRO A 55 -12.50 2.57 10.06
N GLU A 56 -12.51 3.74 10.70
CA GLU A 56 -13.27 3.99 11.93
C GLU A 56 -14.77 3.86 11.71
N PHE A 57 -15.27 4.36 10.57
CA PHE A 57 -16.69 4.27 10.23
C PHE A 57 -17.15 2.82 10.02
N TYR A 58 -16.41 2.05 9.22
CA TYR A 58 -16.82 0.67 8.87
C TYR A 58 -16.56 -0.35 9.99
N THR A 59 -15.62 -0.09 10.89
CA THR A 59 -15.45 -0.87 12.12
C THR A 59 -16.51 -0.52 13.17
N GLY A 60 -17.26 0.59 12.97
CA GLY A 60 -18.25 1.06 13.94
C GLY A 60 -17.64 1.76 15.15
N GLY A 61 -16.44 2.35 15.01
CA GLY A 61 -15.76 3.11 16.05
C GLY A 61 -14.38 2.55 16.47
N GLY A 62 -13.83 1.61 15.73
CA GLY A 62 -12.45 1.12 15.95
C GLY A 62 -11.46 2.29 15.90
N LYS A 63 -10.48 2.28 16.80
CA LYS A 63 -9.52 3.38 16.96
C LYS A 63 -8.22 3.08 16.22
N LEU A 64 -7.77 3.99 15.36
CA LEU A 64 -6.40 3.95 14.85
C LEU A 64 -5.41 4.35 15.95
N VAL A 65 -4.42 3.52 16.17
CA VAL A 65 -3.29 3.77 17.10
C VAL A 65 -2.03 3.88 16.26
N THR A 66 -1.60 5.13 16.06
CA THR A 66 -0.49 5.42 15.18
C THR A 66 0.84 5.24 15.87
N LEU A 67 1.78 4.59 15.16
CA LEU A 67 3.17 4.40 15.54
C LEU A 67 4.07 5.30 14.69
N ASN A 68 5.19 5.73 15.25
CA ASN A 68 6.11 6.64 14.55
C ASN A 68 6.94 5.92 13.49
N GLY A 69 7.49 4.78 13.84
CA GLY A 69 8.30 3.98 12.95
C GLY A 69 9.50 4.71 12.34
N ILE A 70 10.01 4.16 11.24
CA ILE A 70 11.10 4.76 10.46
C ILE A 70 10.68 4.74 8.99
N ASN A 71 10.72 5.89 8.33
CA ASN A 71 10.45 5.99 6.89
C ASN A 71 9.15 5.29 6.46
N GLY A 72 8.05 5.52 7.16
CA GLY A 72 6.75 4.92 6.80
C GLY A 72 6.55 3.49 7.27
N LYS A 73 7.55 2.84 7.88
CA LYS A 73 7.50 1.47 8.36
C LYS A 73 7.45 1.41 9.88
N ILE A 74 6.56 0.59 10.45
CA ILE A 74 6.57 0.25 11.88
C ILE A 74 7.56 -0.89 12.13
N THR A 75 8.05 -0.99 13.36
CA THR A 75 8.91 -2.11 13.78
C THR A 75 8.18 -3.03 14.73
N ALA A 76 8.59 -4.29 14.77
CA ALA A 76 8.07 -5.27 15.71
C ALA A 76 8.25 -4.83 17.17
N GLU A 77 9.40 -4.23 17.50
CA GLU A 77 9.71 -3.73 18.85
C GLU A 77 8.78 -2.58 19.27
N GLU A 78 8.54 -1.61 18.36
CA GLU A 78 7.61 -0.50 18.63
C GLU A 78 6.19 -1.01 18.80
N LEU A 79 5.76 -1.95 17.95
CA LEU A 79 4.46 -2.58 18.05
C LEU A 79 4.28 -3.32 19.39
N ASP A 80 5.22 -4.15 19.80
CA ASP A 80 5.15 -4.91 21.07
C ASP A 80 5.00 -3.98 22.29
N LYS A 81 5.72 -2.84 22.28
CA LYS A 81 5.62 -1.80 23.33
C LYS A 81 4.28 -1.05 23.32
N ALA A 82 3.67 -0.87 22.16
CA ALA A 82 2.42 -0.13 22.00
C ALA A 82 1.18 -0.95 22.37
N ILE A 83 1.27 -2.28 22.34
CA ILE A 83 0.15 -3.17 22.66
C ILE A 83 -0.05 -3.22 24.18
N MET A 84 -1.02 -2.44 24.66
CA MET A 84 -1.35 -2.29 26.08
C MET A 84 -2.86 -2.33 26.32
N GLY A 85 -3.26 -2.52 27.58
CA GLY A 85 -4.65 -2.37 28.03
C GLY A 85 -5.57 -3.55 27.72
N LYS A 86 -5.03 -4.69 27.29
CA LYS A 86 -5.84 -5.90 27.02
C LYS A 86 -6.60 -6.34 28.28
N GLY A 87 -7.92 -6.49 28.14
CA GLY A 87 -8.81 -6.88 29.24
C GLY A 87 -9.18 -5.75 30.21
N ILE A 88 -8.63 -4.54 30.04
CA ILE A 88 -8.98 -3.38 30.87
C ILE A 88 -10.21 -2.70 30.27
N VAL A 89 -11.34 -2.66 30.97
CA VAL A 89 -12.62 -2.13 30.46
C VAL A 89 -12.60 -0.64 30.10
N HIS A 90 -11.65 0.12 30.63
CA HIS A 90 -11.47 1.55 30.30
C HIS A 90 -10.68 1.79 29.02
N HIS A 91 -10.08 0.77 28.42
CA HIS A 91 -9.23 0.88 27.25
C HIS A 91 -9.88 0.25 26.02
N THR A 92 -9.66 0.86 24.86
CA THR A 92 -9.91 0.17 23.59
C THR A 92 -9.02 -1.06 23.49
N GLN A 93 -9.55 -2.13 22.89
CA GLN A 93 -8.89 -3.43 22.94
C GLN A 93 -7.98 -3.67 21.74
N PRO A 94 -6.72 -4.09 21.94
CA PRO A 94 -5.83 -4.51 20.85
C PRO A 94 -6.52 -5.55 19.96
N SER A 95 -6.61 -5.30 18.65
CA SER A 95 -7.39 -6.15 17.73
C SER A 95 -6.68 -6.47 16.43
N SER A 96 -6.09 -5.48 15.76
CA SER A 96 -5.45 -5.71 14.46
C SER A 96 -4.25 -4.78 14.25
N VAL A 97 -3.42 -5.17 13.29
CA VAL A 97 -2.28 -4.40 12.78
C VAL A 97 -2.46 -4.20 11.29
N SER A 98 -2.11 -3.03 10.76
CA SER A 98 -2.10 -2.75 9.33
C SER A 98 -0.74 -2.19 8.92
N ILE A 99 -0.13 -2.82 7.91
CA ILE A 99 1.09 -2.34 7.25
C ILE A 99 0.79 -2.02 5.79
N THR A 100 1.54 -1.09 5.19
CA THR A 100 1.36 -0.70 3.79
C THR A 100 2.55 -1.18 2.96
N GLN A 101 2.29 -1.84 1.83
CA GLN A 101 3.31 -2.39 0.94
C GLN A 101 2.99 -1.99 -0.52
N VAL A 102 3.74 -1.12 -1.16
CA VAL A 102 4.84 -0.22 -0.73
C VAL A 102 4.32 0.82 0.25
N CYS A 103 5.11 1.21 1.27
CA CYS A 103 4.70 2.22 2.24
C CYS A 103 4.69 3.63 1.63
N GLU A 104 4.11 4.59 2.33
CA GLU A 104 3.82 5.94 1.84
C GLU A 104 5.07 6.78 1.51
N THR A 105 6.25 6.35 1.94
CA THR A 105 7.55 6.96 1.60
C THR A 105 8.24 6.31 0.40
N GLY A 106 7.61 5.30 -0.20
CA GLY A 106 8.16 4.54 -1.33
C GLY A 106 9.10 3.40 -0.95
N GLU A 107 9.34 3.18 0.36
CA GLU A 107 10.15 2.06 0.83
C GLU A 107 9.34 0.76 0.91
N VAL A 108 10.05 -0.36 0.92
CA VAL A 108 9.48 -1.71 0.90
C VAL A 108 9.82 -2.44 2.20
N TYR A 109 8.81 -2.99 2.88
CA TYR A 109 9.08 -3.92 3.98
C TYR A 109 9.77 -5.17 3.45
N GLN A 110 10.91 -5.54 4.04
CA GLN A 110 11.58 -6.80 3.76
C GLN A 110 10.78 -7.97 4.34
N LEU A 111 10.98 -9.18 3.82
CA LEU A 111 10.20 -10.36 4.26
C LEU A 111 10.37 -10.67 5.76
N ASP A 112 11.57 -10.47 6.29
CA ASP A 112 11.86 -10.64 7.71
C ASP A 112 11.23 -9.54 8.58
N GLU A 113 11.14 -8.29 8.10
CA GLU A 113 10.41 -7.22 8.79
C GLU A 113 8.92 -7.57 8.91
N ILE A 114 8.28 -8.02 7.80
CA ILE A 114 6.88 -8.46 7.80
C ILE A 114 6.69 -9.61 8.79
N LYS A 115 7.56 -10.61 8.73
CA LYS A 115 7.50 -11.79 9.60
C LYS A 115 7.61 -11.42 11.08
N ASN A 116 8.58 -10.56 11.44
CA ASN A 116 8.77 -10.12 12.82
C ASN A 116 7.54 -9.36 13.36
N ILE A 117 6.93 -8.48 12.55
CA ILE A 117 5.69 -7.78 12.91
C ILE A 117 4.54 -8.80 13.07
N SER A 118 4.44 -9.77 12.18
CA SER A 118 3.40 -10.80 12.25
C SER A 118 3.54 -11.70 13.49
N GLU A 119 4.75 -12.08 13.84
CA GLU A 119 5.04 -12.89 15.04
C GLU A 119 4.62 -12.14 16.32
N VAL A 120 4.92 -10.84 16.41
CA VAL A 120 4.45 -10.00 17.54
C VAL A 120 2.94 -9.88 17.53
N SER A 121 2.32 -9.64 16.38
CA SER A 121 0.86 -9.54 16.26
C SER A 121 0.17 -10.80 16.75
N HIS A 122 0.57 -11.95 16.24
CA HIS A 122 -0.02 -13.24 16.59
C HIS A 122 0.25 -13.64 18.06
N LYS A 123 1.43 -13.33 18.61
CA LYS A 123 1.74 -13.50 20.06
C LYS A 123 0.71 -12.79 20.93
N HIS A 124 0.22 -11.63 20.50
CA HIS A 124 -0.84 -10.88 21.20
C HIS A 124 -2.26 -11.23 20.76
N ASN A 125 -2.44 -12.21 19.86
CA ASN A 125 -3.70 -12.60 19.22
C ASN A 125 -4.32 -11.44 18.42
N LEU A 126 -3.51 -10.68 17.72
CA LEU A 126 -3.95 -9.67 16.75
C LEU A 126 -3.86 -10.25 15.34
N ASN A 127 -4.83 -9.88 14.49
CA ASN A 127 -4.78 -10.18 13.07
C ASN A 127 -3.99 -9.11 12.33
N ILE A 128 -3.34 -9.49 11.22
CA ILE A 128 -2.53 -8.57 10.43
C ILE A 128 -3.09 -8.37 9.03
N HIS A 129 -3.30 -7.11 8.69
CA HIS A 129 -3.72 -6.62 7.38
C HIS A 129 -2.52 -6.03 6.64
N MET A 130 -2.45 -6.28 5.33
CA MET A 130 -1.55 -5.59 4.42
C MET A 130 -2.34 -4.74 3.44
N ASP A 131 -2.15 -3.41 3.47
CA ASP A 131 -2.53 -2.55 2.35
C ASP A 131 -1.54 -2.77 1.21
N GLY A 132 -2.00 -3.43 0.17
CA GLY A 132 -1.22 -3.77 -1.02
C GLY A 132 -1.59 -2.89 -2.23
N ALA A 133 -1.85 -1.59 -2.03
CA ALA A 133 -2.15 -0.66 -3.13
C ALA A 133 -1.07 -0.67 -4.23
N ARG A 134 0.19 -0.97 -3.85
CA ARG A 134 1.32 -1.19 -4.79
C ARG A 134 1.98 -2.55 -4.59
N PHE A 135 1.18 -3.57 -4.31
CA PHE A 135 1.63 -4.94 -4.05
C PHE A 135 2.57 -5.47 -5.13
N ALA A 136 2.23 -5.29 -6.41
CA ALA A 136 3.04 -5.76 -7.52
C ALA A 136 4.42 -5.07 -7.56
N ASN A 137 4.50 -3.77 -7.26
CA ASN A 137 5.76 -3.02 -7.24
C ASN A 137 6.68 -3.51 -6.12
N ALA A 138 6.15 -3.75 -4.93
CA ALA A 138 6.91 -4.34 -3.82
C ALA A 138 7.40 -5.75 -4.14
N LEU A 139 6.52 -6.57 -4.72
CA LEU A 139 6.82 -7.95 -5.07
C LEU A 139 8.01 -8.06 -6.02
N VAL A 140 8.02 -7.24 -7.08
CA VAL A 140 9.14 -7.24 -8.03
C VAL A 140 10.41 -6.62 -7.45
N SER A 141 10.29 -5.66 -6.54
CA SER A 141 11.42 -5.07 -5.82
C SER A 141 12.12 -6.11 -4.94
N LEU A 142 11.35 -6.90 -4.19
CA LEU A 142 11.85 -7.96 -3.32
C LEU A 142 12.31 -9.21 -4.07
N ASN A 143 11.94 -9.35 -5.33
CA ASN A 143 12.08 -10.60 -6.09
C ASN A 143 11.50 -11.81 -5.33
N ALA A 144 10.36 -11.62 -4.67
CA ALA A 144 9.68 -12.61 -3.86
C ALA A 144 8.43 -13.16 -4.56
N THR A 145 7.93 -14.30 -4.10
CA THR A 145 6.63 -14.81 -4.53
C THR A 145 5.49 -14.13 -3.76
N PRO A 146 4.27 -14.06 -4.31
CA PRO A 146 3.11 -13.55 -3.61
C PRO A 146 2.84 -14.24 -2.27
N ALA A 147 3.09 -15.56 -2.21
CA ALA A 147 2.94 -16.35 -1.00
C ALA A 147 3.95 -15.98 0.09
N GLU A 148 5.22 -15.76 -0.29
CA GLU A 148 6.27 -15.34 0.63
C GLU A 148 6.02 -13.97 1.23
N MET A 149 5.60 -12.99 0.41
CA MET A 149 5.33 -11.63 0.88
C MET A 149 4.02 -11.52 1.70
N THR A 150 3.20 -12.57 1.73
CA THR A 150 1.90 -12.55 2.43
C THR A 150 1.80 -13.61 3.52
N TRP A 151 1.01 -14.63 3.30
CA TRP A 151 0.64 -15.59 4.34
C TRP A 151 1.82 -16.40 4.89
N LYS A 152 2.87 -16.66 4.10
CA LYS A 152 4.10 -17.31 4.60
C LYS A 152 4.89 -16.40 5.55
N SER A 153 4.71 -15.09 5.45
CA SER A 153 5.21 -14.09 6.40
C SER A 153 4.19 -13.70 7.47
N GLY A 154 3.02 -14.37 7.51
CA GLY A 154 2.03 -14.24 8.57
C GLY A 154 0.90 -13.25 8.32
N ILE A 155 0.75 -12.69 7.11
CA ILE A 155 -0.38 -11.82 6.75
C ILE A 155 -1.69 -12.62 6.70
N ASP A 156 -2.73 -12.13 7.38
CA ASP A 156 -4.07 -12.73 7.43
C ASP A 156 -4.98 -12.26 6.30
N VAL A 157 -4.93 -10.95 5.98
CA VAL A 157 -5.78 -10.33 4.96
C VAL A 157 -4.96 -9.32 4.15
N LEU A 158 -5.16 -9.33 2.83
CA LEU A 158 -4.53 -8.41 1.89
C LEU A 158 -5.58 -7.57 1.15
N SER A 159 -5.41 -6.25 1.12
CA SER A 159 -6.02 -5.37 0.12
C SER A 159 -5.15 -5.38 -1.14
N PHE A 160 -5.53 -6.18 -2.14
CA PHE A 160 -4.76 -6.36 -3.36
C PHE A 160 -5.06 -5.24 -4.36
N GLY A 161 -4.06 -4.41 -4.66
CA GLY A 161 -4.16 -3.27 -5.57
C GLY A 161 -3.89 -3.63 -7.04
N ALA A 162 -4.80 -3.19 -7.94
CA ALA A 162 -4.60 -3.33 -9.38
C ALA A 162 -4.80 -2.01 -10.14
N THR A 163 -5.56 -1.06 -9.61
CA THR A 163 -5.85 0.22 -10.27
C THR A 163 -4.59 1.02 -10.55
N LYS A 164 -3.69 1.16 -9.58
CA LYS A 164 -2.45 1.92 -9.75
C LYS A 164 -1.45 1.29 -10.74
N ASN A 165 -1.72 0.07 -11.18
CA ASN A 165 -0.79 -0.69 -12.03
C ASN A 165 -1.44 -1.18 -13.35
N GLY A 166 -2.47 -0.46 -13.83
CA GLY A 166 -3.03 -0.64 -15.18
C GLY A 166 -4.51 -1.01 -15.28
N CYS A 167 -5.20 -1.29 -14.16
CA CYS A 167 -6.65 -1.43 -14.15
C CYS A 167 -7.35 -0.07 -14.08
N LEU A 168 -8.61 0.00 -14.53
CA LEU A 168 -9.41 1.21 -14.45
C LEU A 168 -9.93 1.47 -13.02
N ALA A 169 -10.56 0.46 -12.41
CA ALA A 169 -11.09 0.52 -11.05
C ALA A 169 -11.31 -0.94 -10.56
N ALA A 170 -10.25 -1.57 -10.09
CA ALA A 170 -10.29 -2.95 -9.65
C ALA A 170 -9.27 -3.21 -8.55
N GLU A 171 -9.79 -3.64 -7.40
CA GLU A 171 -9.05 -4.06 -6.22
C GLU A 171 -9.67 -5.36 -5.71
N ALA A 172 -9.02 -6.03 -4.78
CA ALA A 172 -9.61 -7.19 -4.12
C ALA A 172 -9.23 -7.29 -2.65
N ILE A 173 -10.15 -7.75 -1.82
CA ILE A 173 -9.83 -8.21 -0.47
C ILE A 173 -9.55 -9.70 -0.57
N ILE A 174 -8.37 -10.13 -0.11
CA ILE A 174 -7.94 -11.53 -0.17
C ILE A 174 -7.71 -12.02 1.26
N PHE A 175 -8.48 -13.02 1.66
CA PHE A 175 -8.38 -13.66 2.97
C PHE A 175 -7.52 -14.91 2.89
N PHE A 176 -6.41 -14.92 3.59
CA PHE A 176 -5.57 -16.09 3.83
C PHE A 176 -6.05 -16.84 5.07
N ASN A 177 -6.57 -16.12 6.06
CA ASN A 177 -7.26 -16.66 7.22
C ASN A 177 -8.78 -16.62 6.98
N LYS A 178 -9.36 -17.77 6.68
CA LYS A 178 -10.79 -17.88 6.31
C LYS A 178 -11.76 -17.60 7.47
N ASP A 179 -11.29 -17.73 8.71
CA ASP A 179 -12.12 -17.44 9.90
C ASP A 179 -12.49 -15.97 10.01
N LEU A 180 -11.72 -15.08 9.32
CA LEU A 180 -11.96 -13.65 9.27
C LEU A 180 -12.98 -13.21 8.23
N VAL A 181 -13.44 -14.09 7.35
CA VAL A 181 -14.42 -13.76 6.29
C VAL A 181 -15.74 -13.27 6.89
N GLY A 182 -16.22 -13.95 7.93
CA GLY A 182 -17.39 -13.51 8.70
C GLY A 182 -18.56 -13.00 7.85
N ASN A 183 -18.98 -11.78 8.12
CA ASN A 183 -20.09 -11.09 7.49
C ASN A 183 -19.71 -10.17 6.32
N ILE A 184 -18.52 -10.32 5.73
CA ILE A 184 -18.00 -9.39 4.71
C ILE A 184 -18.96 -9.13 3.56
N ALA A 185 -19.71 -10.15 3.10
CA ALA A 185 -20.68 -10.00 2.02
C ALA A 185 -21.80 -9.00 2.37
N PHE A 186 -22.29 -9.03 3.60
CA PHE A 186 -23.29 -8.06 4.10
C PHE A 186 -22.69 -6.67 4.27
N LEU A 187 -21.45 -6.58 4.75
CA LEU A 187 -20.73 -5.31 4.89
C LEU A 187 -20.48 -4.68 3.52
N MET A 188 -20.07 -5.44 2.52
CA MET A 188 -19.91 -4.98 1.14
C MET A 188 -21.24 -4.47 0.56
N LYS A 189 -22.34 -5.18 0.77
CA LYS A 189 -23.66 -4.74 0.31
C LYS A 189 -24.06 -3.43 0.98
N ARG A 190 -23.91 -3.34 2.30
CA ARG A 190 -24.21 -2.14 3.10
C ARG A 190 -23.36 -0.94 2.68
N ALA A 191 -22.10 -1.19 2.34
CA ALA A 191 -21.15 -0.17 1.88
C ALA A 191 -21.34 0.27 0.42
N GLY A 192 -22.27 -0.34 -0.32
CA GLY A 192 -22.49 -0.05 -1.74
C GLY A 192 -21.45 -0.70 -2.68
N HIS A 193 -20.58 -1.55 -2.16
CA HIS A 193 -19.51 -2.22 -2.93
C HIS A 193 -19.90 -3.58 -3.52
N LEU A 194 -21.14 -4.02 -3.35
CA LEU A 194 -21.70 -5.15 -4.10
C LEU A 194 -22.40 -4.62 -5.37
N LEU A 195 -21.60 -4.30 -6.38
CA LEU A 195 -22.08 -3.75 -7.65
C LEU A 195 -22.88 -4.80 -8.42
N SER A 196 -23.96 -4.39 -9.10
CA SER A 196 -24.78 -5.30 -9.90
C SER A 196 -24.02 -5.98 -11.04
N LYS A 197 -22.97 -5.33 -11.55
CA LYS A 197 -22.09 -5.83 -12.60
C LYS A 197 -20.65 -6.03 -12.11
N MET A 198 -20.49 -6.67 -10.96
CA MET A 198 -19.18 -7.00 -10.38
C MET A 198 -18.29 -7.82 -11.35
N SER A 199 -18.88 -8.48 -12.35
CA SER A 199 -18.15 -9.18 -13.40
C SER A 199 -17.17 -8.28 -14.16
N PHE A 200 -17.43 -6.97 -14.30
CA PHE A 200 -16.49 -6.04 -14.94
C PHE A 200 -15.25 -5.79 -14.06
N VAL A 201 -15.40 -5.72 -12.76
CA VAL A 201 -14.26 -5.63 -11.83
C VAL A 201 -13.47 -6.93 -11.86
N SER A 202 -14.16 -8.07 -11.78
CA SER A 202 -13.53 -9.40 -11.83
C SER A 202 -12.82 -9.67 -13.15
N ALA A 203 -13.35 -9.18 -14.28
CA ALA A 203 -12.72 -9.32 -15.60
C ALA A 203 -11.39 -8.55 -15.67
N GLN A 204 -11.34 -7.33 -15.13
CA GLN A 204 -10.11 -6.55 -15.03
C GLN A 204 -9.05 -7.27 -14.20
N LEU A 205 -9.40 -7.71 -12.99
CA LEU A 205 -8.48 -8.47 -12.14
C LEU A 205 -7.99 -9.75 -12.83
N ASN A 206 -8.90 -10.47 -13.50
CA ASN A 206 -8.56 -11.70 -14.20
C ASN A 206 -7.59 -11.47 -15.36
N ALA A 207 -7.75 -10.38 -16.12
CA ALA A 207 -6.83 -9.98 -17.16
C ALA A 207 -5.48 -9.55 -16.59
N TYR A 208 -5.51 -8.73 -15.54
CA TYR A 208 -4.36 -8.17 -14.85
C TYR A 208 -3.39 -9.24 -14.32
N ILE A 209 -3.92 -10.28 -13.64
CA ILE A 209 -3.10 -11.37 -13.10
C ILE A 209 -2.75 -12.45 -14.11
N SER A 210 -3.23 -12.34 -15.38
CA SER A 210 -2.92 -13.30 -16.43
C SER A 210 -1.63 -12.94 -17.17
N ASN A 211 -0.87 -13.95 -17.61
CA ASN A 211 0.32 -13.77 -18.44
C ASN A 211 1.38 -12.82 -17.85
N ASP A 212 1.45 -12.73 -16.52
CA ASP A 212 2.36 -11.86 -15.77
C ASP A 212 2.25 -10.35 -16.11
N ILE A 213 1.11 -9.90 -16.65
CA ILE A 213 0.91 -8.49 -17.01
C ILE A 213 1.19 -7.58 -15.82
N TRP A 214 0.64 -7.90 -14.65
CA TRP A 214 0.82 -7.13 -13.42
C TRP A 214 2.28 -7.02 -12.97
N LEU A 215 3.07 -8.08 -13.14
CA LEU A 215 4.50 -8.08 -12.81
C LEU A 215 5.32 -7.32 -13.86
N LYS A 216 4.96 -7.44 -15.15
CA LYS A 216 5.61 -6.68 -16.23
C LYS A 216 5.39 -5.19 -16.07
N ASN A 217 4.15 -4.77 -15.80
CA ASN A 217 3.81 -3.39 -15.53
C ASN A 217 4.58 -2.83 -14.33
N ALA A 218 4.64 -3.58 -13.24
CA ALA A 218 5.35 -3.17 -12.02
C ALA A 218 6.88 -3.08 -12.24
N ARG A 219 7.49 -4.05 -12.92
CA ARG A 219 8.92 -4.00 -13.26
C ARG A 219 9.25 -2.76 -14.09
N HIS A 220 8.43 -2.49 -15.11
CA HIS A 220 8.60 -1.29 -15.94
C HIS A 220 8.49 -0.01 -15.12
N ALA A 221 7.45 0.13 -14.30
CA ALA A 221 7.26 1.30 -13.44
C ALA A 221 8.44 1.49 -12.46
N ASN A 222 8.90 0.42 -11.81
CA ASN A 222 10.05 0.48 -10.90
C ASN A 222 11.34 0.86 -11.65
N GLU A 223 11.55 0.34 -12.86
CA GLU A 223 12.70 0.71 -13.69
C GLU A 223 12.69 2.20 -14.07
N MET A 224 11.54 2.74 -14.46
CA MET A 224 11.41 4.18 -14.74
C MET A 224 11.63 5.02 -13.49
N GLY A 225 11.08 4.64 -12.34
CA GLY A 225 11.33 5.29 -11.05
C GLY A 225 12.82 5.30 -10.69
N LYS A 226 13.50 4.17 -10.87
CA LYS A 226 14.95 4.06 -10.67
C LYS A 226 15.73 5.00 -11.59
N LYS A 227 15.40 5.06 -12.89
CA LYS A 227 16.06 5.96 -13.86
C LYS A 227 15.88 7.43 -13.48
N ILE A 228 14.68 7.84 -13.07
CA ILE A 228 14.42 9.19 -12.55
C ILE A 228 15.33 9.46 -11.35
N SER A 229 15.33 8.57 -10.36
CA SER A 229 16.15 8.72 -9.14
C SER A 229 17.65 8.83 -9.44
N GLU A 230 18.17 7.97 -10.31
CA GLU A 230 19.59 7.98 -10.70
C GLU A 230 19.97 9.25 -11.48
N GLY A 231 19.09 9.73 -12.36
CA GLY A 231 19.28 10.98 -13.07
C GLY A 231 19.28 12.20 -12.14
N LEU A 232 18.37 12.25 -11.18
CA LEU A 232 18.29 13.33 -10.20
C LEU A 232 19.53 13.42 -9.30
N LYS A 233 20.09 12.29 -8.89
CA LYS A 233 21.31 12.22 -8.07
C LYS A 233 22.56 12.87 -8.72
N GLN A 234 22.54 13.10 -10.04
CA GLN A 234 23.66 13.75 -10.75
C GLN A 234 23.71 15.27 -10.49
N HIS A 235 22.68 15.85 -9.89
CA HIS A 235 22.57 17.27 -9.57
C HIS A 235 22.85 17.52 -8.08
N SER A 236 23.87 18.31 -7.78
CA SER A 236 24.31 18.54 -6.38
C SER A 236 23.28 19.26 -5.49
N GLU A 237 22.37 20.02 -6.09
CA GLU A 237 21.33 20.77 -5.37
C GLU A 237 20.03 19.98 -5.18
N ILE A 238 19.93 18.77 -5.75
CA ILE A 238 18.75 17.92 -5.65
C ILE A 238 19.01 16.82 -4.63
N HIS A 239 18.08 16.65 -3.68
CA HIS A 239 18.23 15.66 -2.62
C HIS A 239 17.05 14.72 -2.58
N LEU A 240 17.28 13.42 -2.70
CA LEU A 240 16.25 12.43 -2.44
C LEU A 240 15.94 12.39 -0.96
N THR A 241 14.65 12.43 -0.62
CA THR A 241 14.17 12.40 0.76
C THR A 241 14.22 10.99 1.33
N TYR A 242 13.91 10.00 0.48
CA TYR A 242 13.89 8.58 0.83
C TYR A 242 14.59 7.74 -0.24
N PRO A 243 15.03 6.51 0.09
CA PRO A 243 15.47 5.54 -0.90
C PRO A 243 14.36 5.26 -1.93
N THR A 244 14.73 5.09 -3.19
CA THR A 244 13.79 4.69 -4.25
C THR A 244 13.82 3.18 -4.38
N GLU A 245 12.89 2.49 -3.74
CA GLU A 245 12.82 1.02 -3.73
C GLU A 245 11.73 0.47 -4.65
N ALA A 246 10.82 1.35 -5.12
CA ALA A 246 9.76 1.01 -6.03
C ALA A 246 9.61 2.08 -7.13
N ASN A 247 8.38 2.44 -7.48
CA ASN A 247 8.09 3.39 -8.56
C ASN A 247 7.86 4.84 -8.10
N GLU A 248 8.06 5.14 -6.83
CA GLU A 248 7.90 6.49 -6.25
C GLU A 248 9.26 7.09 -5.90
N VAL A 249 9.46 8.35 -6.28
CA VAL A 249 10.69 9.11 -6.02
C VAL A 249 10.32 10.36 -5.24
N PHE A 250 10.79 10.46 -4.01
CA PHE A 250 10.59 11.63 -3.17
C PHE A 250 11.83 12.52 -3.19
N VAL A 251 11.66 13.76 -3.63
CA VAL A 251 12.78 14.63 -3.93
C VAL A 251 12.55 16.05 -3.44
N LYS A 252 13.59 16.66 -2.88
CA LYS A 252 13.65 18.09 -2.57
C LYS A 252 14.34 18.83 -3.70
N PHE A 253 13.59 19.67 -4.38
CA PHE A 253 14.11 20.59 -5.37
C PHE A 253 14.35 21.98 -4.76
N PRO A 254 15.33 22.77 -5.26
CA PRO A 254 15.38 24.19 -5.03
C PRO A 254 14.07 24.86 -5.49
N LYS A 255 13.56 25.83 -4.72
CA LYS A 255 12.29 26.51 -5.04
C LYS A 255 12.22 27.04 -6.46
N GLN A 256 13.31 27.66 -6.93
CA GLN A 256 13.41 28.21 -8.29
C GLN A 256 13.30 27.10 -9.37
N MET A 257 13.82 25.90 -9.08
CA MET A 257 13.69 24.74 -9.97
C MET A 257 12.23 24.25 -10.04
N VAL A 258 11.51 24.22 -8.90
CA VAL A 258 10.08 23.89 -8.88
C VAL A 258 9.29 24.89 -9.75
N GLU A 259 9.54 26.19 -9.59
CA GLU A 259 8.90 27.25 -10.40
C GLU A 259 9.22 27.09 -11.88
N TYR A 260 10.48 26.80 -12.21
CA TYR A 260 10.91 26.55 -13.59
C TYR A 260 10.22 25.31 -14.20
N LEU A 261 10.21 24.16 -13.50
CA LEU A 261 9.57 22.94 -13.98
C LEU A 261 8.05 23.14 -14.17
N ASN A 262 7.39 23.84 -13.24
CA ASN A 262 5.97 24.18 -13.38
C ASN A 262 5.73 25.08 -14.62
N SER A 263 6.65 26.01 -14.93
CA SER A 263 6.57 26.85 -16.15
C SER A 263 6.73 26.04 -17.45
N LYS A 264 7.32 24.83 -17.37
CA LYS A 264 7.47 23.90 -18.49
C LYS A 264 6.32 22.89 -18.60
N GLY A 265 5.30 23.02 -17.74
CA GLY A 265 4.09 22.18 -17.76
C GLY A 265 4.14 20.97 -16.83
N TYR A 266 5.22 20.77 -16.07
CA TYR A 266 5.25 19.77 -15.02
C TYR A 266 4.44 20.25 -13.80
N GLN A 267 3.73 19.33 -13.13
CA GLN A 267 2.99 19.66 -11.90
C GLN A 267 3.79 19.18 -10.69
N MET A 268 4.76 19.99 -10.25
CA MET A 268 5.61 19.70 -9.11
C MET A 268 4.93 20.16 -7.82
N ASN A 269 4.02 19.32 -7.29
CA ASN A 269 3.35 19.58 -6.02
C ASN A 269 4.22 19.09 -4.85
N GLU A 270 4.49 19.98 -3.89
CA GLU A 270 5.17 19.61 -2.65
C GLU A 270 4.19 18.92 -1.70
N GLU A 271 4.55 17.74 -1.21
CA GLU A 271 3.84 17.02 -0.15
C GLU A 271 4.55 17.21 1.19
N GLU A 272 3.78 17.39 2.27
CA GLU A 272 4.34 17.56 3.63
C GLU A 272 4.66 16.22 4.33
N LEU A 273 5.32 15.31 3.61
CA LEU A 273 5.87 14.09 4.19
C LEU A 273 7.26 14.38 4.77
N ASN A 274 7.37 14.56 6.10
CA ASN A 274 8.64 14.88 6.79
C ASN A 274 9.43 16.07 6.21
N GLY A 275 8.72 17.17 5.91
CA GLY A 275 9.23 18.34 5.24
C GLY A 275 8.92 18.29 3.74
N LYS A 276 8.72 19.45 3.16
CA LYS A 276 8.27 19.62 1.77
C LYS A 276 9.11 18.83 0.78
N SER A 277 8.50 17.85 0.13
CA SER A 277 9.11 17.04 -0.92
C SER A 277 8.16 16.94 -2.09
N VAL A 278 8.68 16.91 -3.30
CA VAL A 278 7.92 16.57 -4.50
C VAL A 278 7.90 15.05 -4.63
N ARG A 279 6.73 14.47 -4.81
CA ARG A 279 6.58 13.06 -5.13
C ARG A 279 6.44 12.89 -6.64
N LEU A 280 7.39 12.21 -7.26
CA LEU A 280 7.33 11.76 -8.65
C LEU A 280 6.94 10.28 -8.67
N VAL A 281 5.95 9.94 -9.47
CA VAL A 281 5.45 8.55 -9.58
C VAL A 281 5.60 8.08 -11.01
N ALA A 282 6.43 7.08 -11.24
CA ALA A 282 6.48 6.38 -12.51
C ALA A 282 5.30 5.41 -12.61
N ALA A 283 4.47 5.56 -13.61
CA ALA A 283 3.33 4.68 -13.86
C ALA A 283 3.73 3.48 -14.75
N TRP A 284 2.85 2.51 -14.83
CA TRP A 284 3.01 1.33 -15.69
C TRP A 284 3.19 1.66 -17.18
N ASN A 285 2.78 2.84 -17.63
CA ASN A 285 2.89 3.34 -19.00
C ASN A 285 3.83 4.55 -19.15
N THR A 286 4.58 4.94 -18.12
CA THR A 286 5.62 5.97 -18.23
C THR A 286 6.68 5.52 -19.24
N SER A 287 6.86 6.28 -20.33
CA SER A 287 7.82 5.90 -21.36
C SER A 287 9.26 6.34 -21.00
N GLN A 288 10.25 5.72 -21.64
CA GLN A 288 11.64 6.19 -21.52
C GLN A 288 11.77 7.66 -21.97
N ASN A 289 11.04 8.06 -23.02
CA ASN A 289 11.06 9.44 -23.51
C ASN A 289 10.55 10.44 -22.46
N ASP A 290 9.50 10.08 -21.70
CA ASP A 290 8.97 10.94 -20.62
C ASP A 290 10.05 11.17 -19.55
N VAL A 291 10.79 10.11 -19.20
CA VAL A 291 11.90 10.20 -18.23
C VAL A 291 13.05 11.05 -18.77
N ASP A 292 13.46 10.80 -20.02
CA ASP A 292 14.56 11.51 -20.64
C ASP A 292 14.23 13.01 -20.80
N GLU A 293 12.99 13.35 -21.19
CA GLU A 293 12.52 14.72 -21.31
C GLU A 293 12.53 15.46 -19.97
N LEU A 294 12.07 14.81 -18.89
CA LEU A 294 12.14 15.37 -17.55
C LEU A 294 13.57 15.66 -17.14
N LEU A 295 14.47 14.68 -17.28
CA LEU A 295 15.88 14.82 -16.89
C LEU A 295 16.62 15.87 -17.73
N GLU A 296 16.36 15.92 -19.04
CA GLU A 296 16.92 16.96 -19.93
C GLU A 296 16.39 18.36 -19.58
N THR A 297 15.11 18.47 -19.16
CA THR A 297 14.55 19.75 -18.71
C THR A 297 15.23 20.21 -17.41
N ILE A 298 15.45 19.30 -16.47
CA ILE A 298 16.18 19.59 -15.23
C ILE A 298 17.62 20.06 -15.52
N LYS A 299 18.33 19.40 -16.44
CA LYS A 299 19.70 19.79 -16.85
C LYS A 299 19.78 21.20 -17.46
N LYS A 300 18.71 21.68 -18.08
CA LYS A 300 18.64 23.04 -18.67
C LYS A 300 18.37 24.14 -17.65
N PHE A 301 18.09 23.77 -16.41
CA PHE A 301 17.99 24.73 -15.32
C PHE A 301 19.41 25.12 -14.86
N ASN A 302 19.80 26.36 -15.08
CA ASN A 302 21.11 26.95 -14.71
C ASN A 302 20.88 28.00 -13.63
#